data_183f5061f69979503131d440537e0a26
#
_entry.id   183f5061f69979503131d440537e0a26
#
_cell.length_a   1.000
_cell.length_b   1.000
_cell.length_c   1.000
_cell.angle_alpha   90.00
_cell.angle_beta   90.00
_cell.angle_gamma   90.00
#
_symmetry.space_group_name_H-M   'P 1'
#
loop_
_entity.id
_entity.type
_entity.pdbx_description
1 polymer ?
#
loop_
_entity_poly.entity_id
_entity_poly.type
_entity_poly.pdbx_seq_one_letter_code
_entity_poly.pdbx_strand_id
1 'polypeptide(L)'
;MYKELALALGLGTVVALVFLKKRKSVLKAHDGWWGVGACHQGPEDDSIRPFKVETTSEEIEDLHRRLDQTRSFPSLEDSQFNYGFNSKYLEKVVSYWRNDFNWRKQVDKLNKYPHFKTKIEGIDIHYVHVKPKSLAEGTRAVPLMMVHGWPGSFYEFYGIIPLLTEPSSPDDITFEIICPSIPGYGFSEAPHKKGFDGVCAAHIFNKLMKRLGFNQYYVQGGDWGSLITTNMAQLEPNAVKGLHINFAPPGKAGLLMMLSILFGRRFPKLFGFTEHDVKRLFPTMEKLVVDAIRETGYMHIQSTKPDTAGRGLNDSPVGLAAYILEKFSTWTDPEFKNLEDGGLERKFSLDDLLTNVMIYWTSKSIISSMRFYKENFSKGLNQPHAKLPVYVPSGVASFPNELMHSPKSWVTQKYHKLKTYTPMARGGHFAAMEEPQLLAEDVQSFVKIVEKRKKK
;
A
#
# COMPACT_ATOMS: atom_id res chain seq x y z
N MET A 1 -58.16 -0.82 -8.63
CA MET A 1 -57.72 -2.21 -8.30
C MET A 1 -56.79 -2.80 -9.41
N TYR A 2 -57.25 -2.97 -10.66
CA TYR A 2 -56.39 -3.57 -11.72
C TYR A 2 -55.19 -2.71 -12.13
N LYS A 3 -55.28 -1.38 -12.10
CA LYS A 3 -54.17 -0.48 -12.44
C LYS A 3 -53.07 -0.47 -11.37
N GLU A 4 -53.45 -0.58 -10.11
CA GLU A 4 -52.49 -0.64 -8.98
C GLU A 4 -51.78 -1.99 -8.91
N LEU A 5 -52.48 -3.08 -9.27
CA LEU A 5 -51.89 -4.41 -9.34
C LEU A 5 -50.87 -4.51 -10.49
N ALA A 6 -51.16 -3.88 -11.64
CA ALA A 6 -50.23 -3.80 -12.78
C ALA A 6 -48.99 -2.96 -12.48
N LEU A 7 -49.13 -1.87 -11.69
CA LEU A 7 -48.00 -1.04 -11.26
C LEU A 7 -47.12 -1.79 -10.25
N ALA A 8 -47.70 -2.51 -9.31
CA ALA A 8 -46.97 -3.33 -8.34
C ALA A 8 -46.24 -4.50 -8.97
N LEU A 9 -46.86 -5.17 -9.95
CA LEU A 9 -46.21 -6.23 -10.74
C LEU A 9 -45.10 -5.67 -11.67
N GLY A 10 -45.31 -4.49 -12.24
CA GLY A 10 -44.29 -3.81 -13.05
C GLY A 10 -43.07 -3.39 -12.22
N LEU A 11 -43.31 -2.82 -11.01
CA LEU A 11 -42.24 -2.49 -10.08
C LEU A 11 -41.52 -3.74 -9.54
N GLY A 12 -42.26 -4.80 -9.23
CA GLY A 12 -41.68 -6.09 -8.80
C GLY A 12 -40.80 -6.74 -9.85
N THR A 13 -41.23 -6.72 -11.12
CA THR A 13 -40.45 -7.24 -12.26
C THR A 13 -39.20 -6.38 -12.56
N VAL A 14 -39.31 -5.07 -12.48
CA VAL A 14 -38.14 -4.18 -12.66
C VAL A 14 -37.14 -4.37 -11.51
N VAL A 15 -37.63 -4.49 -10.26
CA VAL A 15 -36.77 -4.80 -9.10
C VAL A 15 -36.12 -6.19 -9.26
N ALA A 16 -36.91 -7.22 -9.66
CA ALA A 16 -36.35 -8.56 -9.89
C ALA A 16 -35.34 -8.57 -11.06
N LEU A 17 -35.59 -7.85 -12.15
CA LEU A 17 -34.66 -7.72 -13.28
C LEU A 17 -33.39 -6.95 -12.90
N VAL A 18 -33.47 -5.96 -12.01
CA VAL A 18 -32.32 -5.25 -11.47
C VAL A 18 -31.52 -6.16 -10.53
N PHE A 19 -32.19 -7.02 -9.74
CA PHE A 19 -31.51 -8.00 -8.88
C PHE A 19 -30.95 -9.20 -9.66
N LEU A 20 -31.60 -9.65 -10.72
CA LEU A 20 -31.13 -10.77 -11.57
C LEU A 20 -29.97 -10.36 -12.50
N LYS A 21 -29.81 -9.09 -12.83
CA LYS A 21 -28.71 -8.56 -13.67
C LYS A 21 -27.42 -8.22 -12.93
N LYS A 22 -27.26 -8.59 -11.66
CA LYS A 22 -25.94 -8.58 -10.99
C LYS A 22 -25.09 -9.77 -11.50
N ARG A 23 -24.78 -9.82 -12.79
CA ARG A 23 -23.61 -10.56 -13.26
C ARG A 23 -22.41 -10.00 -12.49
N LYS A 24 -21.72 -10.89 -11.76
CA LYS A 24 -20.42 -10.56 -11.16
C LYS A 24 -19.53 -10.02 -12.27
N SER A 25 -19.42 -8.70 -12.38
CA SER A 25 -18.51 -8.10 -13.33
C SER A 25 -17.09 -8.32 -12.80
N VAL A 26 -16.32 -9.11 -13.52
CA VAL A 26 -14.89 -9.31 -13.28
C VAL A 26 -14.15 -8.20 -14.00
N LEU A 27 -13.17 -7.60 -13.35
CA LEU A 27 -12.26 -6.68 -14.02
C LEU A 27 -11.51 -7.47 -15.09
N LYS A 28 -11.43 -6.94 -16.29
CA LYS A 28 -10.65 -7.56 -17.38
C LYS A 28 -9.38 -6.73 -17.58
N ALA A 29 -8.23 -7.38 -17.51
CA ALA A 29 -6.98 -6.82 -18.00
C ALA A 29 -6.88 -7.08 -19.50
N HIS A 30 -6.17 -6.23 -20.20
CA HIS A 30 -5.73 -6.54 -21.56
C HIS A 30 -4.69 -7.65 -21.48
N ASP A 31 -4.86 -8.72 -22.25
CA ASP A 31 -3.90 -9.80 -22.29
C ASP A 31 -2.56 -9.35 -22.84
N GLY A 32 -1.52 -9.57 -22.04
CA GLY A 32 -0.16 -9.62 -22.49
C GLY A 32 0.56 -8.29 -22.67
N TRP A 33 -0.09 -7.14 -22.42
CA TRP A 33 0.61 -5.87 -22.54
C TRP A 33 -0.05 -4.74 -21.76
N TRP A 34 0.74 -4.08 -20.91
CA TRP A 34 0.30 -2.98 -20.03
C TRP A 34 0.45 -1.59 -20.69
N GLY A 35 1.38 -1.44 -21.62
CA GLY A 35 1.76 -0.13 -22.17
C GLY A 35 0.99 0.27 -23.43
N VAL A 36 1.17 1.53 -23.83
CA VAL A 36 0.66 2.05 -25.10
C VAL A 36 1.57 1.60 -26.24
N GLY A 37 0.99 1.10 -27.34
CA GLY A 37 1.67 0.63 -28.53
C GLY A 37 1.71 -0.90 -28.65
N ALA A 38 2.53 -1.40 -29.57
CA ALA A 38 2.63 -2.83 -29.84
C ALA A 38 3.23 -3.59 -28.65
N CYS A 39 2.68 -4.75 -28.34
CA CYS A 39 3.24 -5.70 -27.38
C CYS A 39 4.66 -6.11 -27.81
N HIS A 40 5.51 -6.39 -26.84
CA HIS A 40 6.81 -7.02 -27.10
C HIS A 40 6.58 -8.36 -27.82
N GLN A 41 7.11 -8.50 -29.01
CA GLN A 41 7.03 -9.74 -29.78
C GLN A 41 8.29 -10.55 -29.51
N GLY A 42 8.12 -11.73 -28.94
CA GLY A 42 9.19 -12.68 -28.67
C GLY A 42 8.91 -13.49 -27.38
N PRO A 43 9.62 -14.63 -27.19
CA PRO A 43 9.51 -15.38 -25.96
C PRO A 43 10.03 -14.52 -24.78
N GLU A 44 9.25 -14.43 -23.73
CA GLU A 44 9.68 -13.78 -22.49
C GLU A 44 10.57 -14.74 -21.69
N ASP A 45 11.67 -14.23 -21.17
CA ASP A 45 12.49 -14.96 -20.19
C ASP A 45 11.71 -15.12 -18.88
N ASP A 46 11.18 -16.30 -18.65
CA ASP A 46 10.40 -16.67 -17.48
C ASP A 46 11.25 -17.20 -16.32
N SER A 47 12.58 -17.19 -16.45
CA SER A 47 13.49 -17.65 -15.42
C SER A 47 13.35 -16.84 -14.13
N ILE A 48 13.49 -17.55 -13.00
CA ILE A 48 13.55 -16.93 -11.67
C ILE A 48 15.02 -16.86 -11.30
N ARG A 49 15.56 -15.63 -11.25
CA ARG A 49 16.98 -15.37 -11.03
C ARG A 49 17.19 -14.89 -9.59
N PRO A 50 18.11 -15.50 -8.83
CA PRO A 50 18.55 -14.92 -7.56
C PRO A 50 19.03 -13.47 -7.75
N PHE A 51 18.71 -12.62 -6.80
CA PHE A 51 19.15 -11.23 -6.77
C PHE A 51 19.76 -10.94 -5.40
N LYS A 52 20.77 -10.13 -5.36
CA LYS A 52 21.40 -9.66 -4.13
C LYS A 52 21.51 -8.15 -4.17
N VAL A 53 21.16 -7.48 -3.09
CA VAL A 53 21.42 -6.05 -2.95
C VAL A 53 22.92 -5.87 -2.76
N GLU A 54 23.50 -5.02 -3.56
CA GLU A 54 24.94 -4.73 -3.53
C GLU A 54 25.16 -3.23 -3.38
N THR A 55 26.34 -2.85 -2.94
CA THR A 55 26.80 -1.46 -2.90
C THR A 55 28.30 -1.40 -3.11
N THR A 56 28.76 -0.37 -3.79
CA THR A 56 30.19 -0.15 -4.04
C THR A 56 30.75 0.94 -3.12
N SER A 57 32.06 1.04 -3.05
CA SER A 57 32.71 2.13 -2.29
C SER A 57 32.43 3.49 -2.95
N GLU A 58 32.40 3.52 -4.28
CA GLU A 58 32.15 4.73 -5.07
C GLU A 58 30.75 5.28 -4.84
N GLU A 59 29.74 4.40 -4.70
CA GLU A 59 28.38 4.82 -4.36
C GLU A 59 28.30 5.47 -2.98
N ILE A 60 29.03 4.91 -2.00
CA ILE A 60 29.08 5.45 -0.64
C ILE A 60 29.86 6.77 -0.62
N GLU A 61 30.97 6.87 -1.34
CA GLU A 61 31.74 8.09 -1.46
C GLU A 61 30.95 9.21 -2.15
N ASP A 62 30.22 8.90 -3.23
CA ASP A 62 29.33 9.87 -3.89
C ASP A 62 28.23 10.34 -2.95
N LEU A 63 27.61 9.43 -2.19
CA LEU A 63 26.62 9.79 -1.17
C LEU A 63 27.23 10.74 -0.13
N HIS A 64 28.38 10.39 0.45
CA HIS A 64 29.03 11.22 1.46
C HIS A 64 29.39 12.61 0.92
N ARG A 65 29.96 12.67 -0.28
CA ARG A 65 30.26 13.95 -0.96
C ARG A 65 29.02 14.83 -1.11
N ARG A 66 27.86 14.24 -1.47
CA ARG A 66 26.61 14.98 -1.62
C ARG A 66 26.03 15.41 -0.27
N LEU A 67 26.18 14.62 0.77
CA LEU A 67 25.81 15.00 2.14
C LEU A 67 26.64 16.18 2.62
N ASP A 68 27.96 16.16 2.38
CA ASP A 68 28.90 17.23 2.75
C ASP A 68 28.64 18.54 1.99
N GLN A 69 28.05 18.48 0.79
CA GLN A 69 27.71 19.63 -0.06
C GLN A 69 26.28 20.14 0.14
N THR A 70 25.57 19.64 1.14
CA THR A 70 24.18 20.04 1.40
C THR A 70 24.10 21.52 1.76
N ARG A 71 23.18 22.22 1.09
CA ARG A 71 22.87 23.62 1.40
C ARG A 71 21.86 23.66 2.53
N SER A 72 22.21 24.28 3.65
CA SER A 72 21.29 24.49 4.76
C SER A 72 20.44 25.74 4.55
N PHE A 73 19.20 25.68 5.04
CA PHE A 73 18.29 26.82 5.14
C PHE A 73 17.47 26.69 6.44
N PRO A 74 17.45 27.68 7.32
CA PRO A 74 16.77 27.57 8.61
C PRO A 74 15.26 27.53 8.44
N SER A 75 14.61 26.67 9.26
CA SER A 75 13.15 26.70 9.44
C SER A 75 12.71 27.99 10.14
N LEU A 76 11.45 28.36 9.98
CA LEU A 76 10.87 29.45 10.77
C LEU A 76 10.91 29.10 12.26
N GLU A 77 11.06 30.11 13.11
CA GLU A 77 10.98 29.94 14.56
C GLU A 77 9.63 29.31 14.93
N ASP A 78 9.67 28.39 15.88
CA ASP A 78 8.49 27.68 16.43
C ASP A 78 7.62 26.97 15.38
N SER A 79 8.14 26.70 14.18
CA SER A 79 7.38 26.03 13.11
C SER A 79 7.25 24.52 13.26
N GLN A 80 8.12 23.87 14.06
CA GLN A 80 8.24 22.42 14.20
C GLN A 80 8.24 21.74 12.81
N PHE A 81 7.31 20.82 12.54
CA PHE A 81 7.12 20.17 11.23
C PHE A 81 5.94 20.76 10.41
N ASN A 82 5.30 21.83 10.89
CA ASN A 82 4.12 22.39 10.21
C ASN A 82 4.43 23.02 8.83
N TYR A 83 5.69 23.36 8.55
CA TYR A 83 6.15 23.83 7.24
C TYR A 83 6.92 22.78 6.46
N GLY A 84 6.87 21.51 6.90
CA GLY A 84 7.65 20.41 6.39
C GLY A 84 8.76 20.00 7.35
N PHE A 85 9.78 19.34 6.85
CA PHE A 85 10.86 18.80 7.67
C PHE A 85 11.68 19.91 8.36
N ASN A 86 11.73 19.85 9.68
CA ASN A 86 12.44 20.88 10.48
C ASN A 86 13.96 20.84 10.21
N SER A 87 14.56 22.03 9.97
CA SER A 87 15.97 22.13 9.58
C SER A 87 16.94 21.66 10.64
N LYS A 88 16.71 21.96 11.93
CA LYS A 88 17.57 21.52 13.04
C LYS A 88 17.58 19.99 13.16
N TYR A 89 16.40 19.38 13.03
CA TYR A 89 16.30 17.91 13.06
C TYR A 89 16.88 17.29 11.79
N LEU A 90 16.74 17.95 10.64
CA LEU A 90 17.38 17.52 9.39
C LEU A 90 18.90 17.51 9.49
N GLU A 91 19.50 18.50 10.10
CA GLU A 91 20.93 18.56 10.37
C GLU A 91 21.40 17.38 11.25
N LYS A 92 20.62 17.02 12.29
CA LYS A 92 20.88 15.82 13.10
C LYS A 92 20.82 14.55 12.24
N VAL A 93 19.79 14.41 11.41
CA VAL A 93 19.62 13.24 10.51
C VAL A 93 20.78 13.15 9.52
N VAL A 94 21.17 14.25 8.91
CA VAL A 94 22.31 14.31 7.97
C VAL A 94 23.63 13.97 8.65
N SER A 95 23.86 14.52 9.85
CA SER A 95 25.05 14.20 10.65
C SER A 95 25.12 12.70 10.99
N TYR A 96 24.00 12.12 11.45
CA TYR A 96 23.90 10.69 11.70
C TYR A 96 24.15 9.87 10.41
N TRP A 97 23.51 10.26 9.31
CA TRP A 97 23.66 9.57 8.03
C TRP A 97 25.11 9.57 7.52
N ARG A 98 25.79 10.69 7.72
CA ARG A 98 27.18 10.89 7.29
C ARG A 98 28.20 10.12 8.14
N ASN A 99 27.99 10.07 9.46
CA ASN A 99 29.01 9.66 10.42
C ASN A 99 28.73 8.30 11.09
N ASP A 100 27.48 7.95 11.33
CA ASP A 100 27.10 6.80 12.17
C ASP A 100 26.35 5.71 11.38
N PHE A 101 25.60 6.10 10.34
CA PHE A 101 24.83 5.16 9.53
C PHE A 101 25.76 4.31 8.65
N ASN A 102 25.63 3.00 8.76
CA ASN A 102 26.44 2.07 7.98
C ASN A 102 25.60 1.37 6.90
N TRP A 103 25.67 1.90 5.67
CA TRP A 103 24.91 1.33 4.55
C TRP A 103 25.26 -0.13 4.25
N ARG A 104 26.55 -0.55 4.36
CA ARG A 104 26.93 -1.96 4.14
C ARG A 104 26.25 -2.88 5.14
N LYS A 105 26.16 -2.49 6.42
CA LYS A 105 25.43 -3.22 7.44
C LYS A 105 23.94 -3.33 7.10
N GLN A 106 23.34 -2.28 6.55
CA GLN A 106 21.94 -2.33 6.13
C GLN A 106 21.75 -3.20 4.88
N VAL A 107 22.69 -3.21 3.94
CA VAL A 107 22.73 -4.14 2.81
C VAL A 107 22.76 -5.60 3.29
N ASP A 108 23.56 -5.91 4.30
CA ASP A 108 23.57 -7.25 4.92
C ASP A 108 22.19 -7.58 5.56
N LYS A 109 21.58 -6.60 6.23
CA LYS A 109 20.22 -6.75 6.78
C LYS A 109 19.19 -6.99 5.69
N LEU A 110 19.25 -6.26 4.57
CA LEU A 110 18.38 -6.48 3.41
C LEU A 110 18.54 -7.90 2.86
N ASN A 111 19.77 -8.36 2.69
CA ASN A 111 20.08 -9.69 2.18
C ASN A 111 19.82 -10.84 3.19
N LYS A 112 19.32 -10.56 4.39
CA LYS A 112 18.89 -11.58 5.35
C LYS A 112 17.82 -12.51 4.77
N TYR A 113 16.96 -12.00 3.91
CA TYR A 113 15.96 -12.77 3.19
C TYR A 113 16.37 -12.97 1.73
N PRO A 114 15.97 -14.07 1.09
CA PRO A 114 16.26 -14.30 -0.32
C PRO A 114 15.50 -13.33 -1.23
N HIS A 115 16.22 -12.71 -2.15
CA HIS A 115 15.68 -11.84 -3.19
C HIS A 115 15.77 -12.53 -4.55
N PHE A 116 14.83 -12.20 -5.42
CA PHE A 116 14.75 -12.74 -6.77
C PHE A 116 14.28 -11.67 -7.77
N LYS A 117 14.59 -11.91 -9.03
CA LYS A 117 14.01 -11.19 -10.17
C LYS A 117 13.46 -12.17 -11.21
N THR A 118 12.38 -11.79 -11.86
CA THR A 118 11.82 -12.50 -13.02
C THR A 118 11.19 -11.50 -13.97
N LYS A 119 11.25 -11.74 -15.26
CA LYS A 119 10.67 -10.83 -16.27
C LYS A 119 9.20 -11.17 -16.48
N ILE A 120 8.33 -10.18 -16.37
CA ILE A 120 6.88 -10.30 -16.62
C ILE A 120 6.44 -9.12 -17.49
N GLU A 121 5.92 -9.41 -18.66
CA GLU A 121 5.50 -8.41 -19.66
C GLU A 121 6.60 -7.38 -19.96
N GLY A 122 7.82 -7.86 -20.11
CA GLY A 122 8.99 -7.07 -20.45
C GLY A 122 9.59 -6.25 -19.29
N ILE A 123 9.08 -6.40 -18.06
CA ILE A 123 9.59 -5.70 -16.86
C ILE A 123 10.23 -6.70 -15.91
N ASP A 124 11.44 -6.42 -15.45
CA ASP A 124 12.10 -7.19 -14.39
C ASP A 124 11.46 -6.90 -13.03
N ILE A 125 10.75 -7.86 -12.49
CA ILE A 125 10.05 -7.77 -11.20
C ILE A 125 10.95 -8.31 -10.10
N HIS A 126 11.35 -7.45 -9.19
CA HIS A 126 12.04 -7.80 -7.96
C HIS A 126 11.04 -8.22 -6.89
N TYR A 127 11.37 -9.24 -6.12
CA TYR A 127 10.60 -9.65 -4.95
C TYR A 127 11.49 -10.36 -3.91
N VAL A 128 11.10 -10.23 -2.65
CA VAL A 128 11.60 -11.03 -1.53
C VAL A 128 10.68 -12.24 -1.39
N HIS A 129 11.26 -13.43 -1.26
CA HIS A 129 10.49 -14.68 -1.10
C HIS A 129 11.00 -15.44 0.13
N VAL A 130 10.17 -15.54 1.15
CA VAL A 130 10.54 -16.18 2.42
C VAL A 130 9.66 -17.38 2.66
N LYS A 131 10.30 -18.54 2.70
CA LYS A 131 9.68 -19.81 3.11
C LYS A 131 9.86 -20.01 4.61
N PRO A 132 8.90 -20.62 5.31
CA PRO A 132 9.08 -21.00 6.70
C PRO A 132 10.25 -21.99 6.85
N LYS A 133 10.98 -21.89 7.95
CA LYS A 133 12.10 -22.81 8.23
C LYS A 133 11.65 -24.23 8.53
N SER A 134 10.50 -24.35 9.18
CA SER A 134 9.89 -25.63 9.54
C SER A 134 8.37 -25.57 9.38
N LEU A 135 7.78 -26.70 9.10
CA LEU A 135 6.33 -26.90 9.06
C LEU A 135 5.98 -28.10 9.94
N ALA A 136 4.85 -28.02 10.65
CA ALA A 136 4.32 -29.21 11.31
C ALA A 136 4.00 -30.28 10.27
N GLU A 137 4.18 -31.54 10.66
CA GLU A 137 3.96 -32.68 9.76
C GLU A 137 2.53 -32.66 9.19
N GLY A 138 2.41 -32.89 7.89
CA GLY A 138 1.12 -32.86 7.18
C GLY A 138 0.54 -31.45 6.92
N THR A 139 1.22 -30.38 7.32
CA THR A 139 0.80 -29.01 7.05
C THR A 139 1.50 -28.42 5.83
N ARG A 140 0.89 -27.36 5.25
CA ARG A 140 1.48 -26.59 4.15
C ARG A 140 1.46 -25.11 4.52
N ALA A 141 2.54 -24.43 4.18
CA ALA A 141 2.55 -22.97 4.28
C ALA A 141 1.47 -22.35 3.38
N VAL A 142 0.83 -21.31 3.87
CA VAL A 142 -0.17 -20.55 3.11
C VAL A 142 0.52 -19.45 2.34
N PRO A 143 0.41 -19.40 0.99
CA PRO A 143 1.02 -18.33 0.22
C PRO A 143 0.34 -16.99 0.50
N LEU A 144 1.15 -16.00 0.89
CA LEU A 144 0.71 -14.63 1.14
C LEU A 144 1.61 -13.64 0.42
N MET A 145 1.04 -12.87 -0.50
CA MET A 145 1.73 -11.72 -1.06
C MET A 145 1.43 -10.47 -0.23
N MET A 146 2.48 -9.72 0.13
CA MET A 146 2.37 -8.44 0.85
C MET A 146 2.90 -7.32 -0.03
N VAL A 147 2.07 -6.33 -0.33
CA VAL A 147 2.38 -5.26 -1.29
C VAL A 147 2.44 -3.91 -0.58
N HIS A 148 3.60 -3.27 -0.70
CA HIS A 148 3.89 -1.96 -0.12
C HIS A 148 3.23 -0.80 -0.86
N GLY A 149 3.42 0.43 -0.35
CA GLY A 149 3.01 1.67 -0.99
C GLY A 149 4.12 2.71 -1.11
N TRP A 150 3.74 3.97 -1.24
CA TRP A 150 4.64 5.12 -1.28
C TRP A 150 4.52 5.95 0.02
N PRO A 151 5.60 6.43 0.61
CA PRO A 151 7.02 6.29 0.22
C PRO A 151 7.72 5.08 0.88
N GLY A 152 6.99 4.02 1.14
CA GLY A 152 7.51 2.75 1.63
C GLY A 152 8.16 1.91 0.55
N SER A 153 8.59 0.72 0.91
CA SER A 153 9.19 -0.28 0.04
C SER A 153 8.93 -1.69 0.59
N PHE A 154 9.42 -2.71 -0.09
CA PHE A 154 9.38 -4.09 0.42
C PHE A 154 9.99 -4.23 1.82
N TYR A 155 10.87 -3.31 2.22
CA TYR A 155 11.54 -3.30 3.51
C TYR A 155 10.59 -3.11 4.68
N GLU A 156 9.45 -2.46 4.48
CA GLU A 156 8.46 -2.27 5.56
C GLU A 156 7.94 -3.58 6.15
N PHE A 157 8.07 -4.69 5.42
CA PHE A 157 7.63 -6.01 5.87
C PHE A 157 8.67 -6.80 6.66
N TYR A 158 9.89 -6.29 6.84
CA TYR A 158 10.98 -7.04 7.50
C TYR A 158 10.68 -7.38 8.97
N GLY A 159 9.93 -6.50 9.65
CA GLY A 159 9.49 -6.73 11.02
C GLY A 159 8.36 -7.75 11.17
N ILE A 160 7.46 -7.84 10.18
CA ILE A 160 6.31 -8.75 10.23
C ILE A 160 6.60 -10.14 9.65
N ILE A 161 7.57 -10.28 8.73
CA ILE A 161 7.91 -11.56 8.11
C ILE A 161 8.13 -12.67 9.14
N PRO A 162 9.00 -12.51 10.18
CA PRO A 162 9.24 -13.59 11.13
C PRO A 162 7.99 -13.98 11.93
N LEU A 163 7.10 -13.03 12.21
CA LEU A 163 5.85 -13.27 12.94
C LEU A 163 4.85 -14.13 12.14
N LEU A 164 4.94 -14.13 10.82
CA LEU A 164 4.07 -14.87 9.93
C LEU A 164 4.71 -16.18 9.42
N THR A 165 6.03 -16.23 9.28
CA THR A 165 6.75 -17.43 8.80
C THR A 165 7.13 -18.37 9.92
N GLU A 166 7.27 -17.87 11.14
CA GLU A 166 7.68 -18.65 12.33
C GLU A 166 6.72 -18.33 13.50
N PRO A 167 5.40 -18.67 13.37
CA PRO A 167 4.43 -18.32 14.40
C PRO A 167 4.71 -19.05 15.73
N SER A 168 4.40 -18.36 16.84
CA SER A 168 4.68 -18.86 18.18
C SER A 168 3.72 -19.97 18.65
N SER A 169 2.52 -20.06 18.05
CA SER A 169 1.50 -21.04 18.42
C SER A 169 1.34 -22.10 17.34
N PRO A 170 1.24 -23.40 17.72
CA PRO A 170 0.93 -24.50 16.78
C PRO A 170 -0.41 -24.32 16.04
N ASP A 171 -1.34 -23.58 16.64
CA ASP A 171 -2.66 -23.27 16.05
C ASP A 171 -2.61 -22.14 15.03
N ASP A 172 -1.49 -21.45 14.90
CA ASP A 172 -1.32 -20.37 13.96
C ASP A 172 -1.01 -20.91 12.56
N ILE A 173 -1.44 -20.12 11.58
CA ILE A 173 -1.14 -20.43 10.18
C ILE A 173 0.30 -20.01 9.90
N THR A 174 1.06 -20.92 9.33
CA THR A 174 2.40 -20.62 8.82
C THR A 174 2.30 -20.13 7.38
N PHE A 175 2.89 -18.99 7.11
CA PHE A 175 2.85 -18.37 5.77
C PHE A 175 4.15 -18.57 5.00
N GLU A 176 4.01 -18.66 3.68
CA GLU A 176 5.07 -18.44 2.71
C GLU A 176 4.88 -17.06 2.12
N ILE A 177 5.84 -16.15 2.34
CA ILE A 177 5.69 -14.70 2.13
C ILE A 177 6.37 -14.27 0.84
N ILE A 178 5.65 -13.52 0.02
CA ILE A 178 6.15 -12.86 -1.19
C ILE A 178 5.96 -11.37 -1.07
N CYS A 179 7.05 -10.58 -1.04
CA CYS A 179 7.03 -9.12 -0.97
C CYS A 179 7.63 -8.54 -2.25
N PRO A 180 6.84 -8.27 -3.29
CA PRO A 180 7.34 -7.66 -4.51
C PRO A 180 7.63 -6.17 -4.32
N SER A 181 8.60 -5.64 -5.07
CA SER A 181 8.66 -4.20 -5.36
C SER A 181 7.67 -3.87 -6.46
N ILE A 182 6.83 -2.87 -6.26
CA ILE A 182 5.95 -2.35 -7.32
C ILE A 182 6.82 -1.92 -8.51
N PRO A 183 6.47 -2.22 -9.77
CA PRO A 183 7.21 -1.75 -10.93
C PRO A 183 7.48 -0.24 -10.88
N GLY A 184 8.76 0.13 -10.96
CA GLY A 184 9.21 1.51 -10.76
C GLY A 184 9.56 1.89 -9.33
N TYR A 185 9.50 0.95 -8.39
CA TYR A 185 9.91 1.08 -6.99
C TYR A 185 11.02 0.09 -6.66
N GLY A 186 11.81 0.42 -5.66
CA GLY A 186 12.85 -0.46 -5.15
C GLY A 186 13.72 -1.03 -6.28
N PHE A 187 13.84 -2.34 -6.34
CA PHE A 187 14.71 -2.99 -7.32
C PHE A 187 13.97 -3.59 -8.53
N SER A 188 12.65 -3.36 -8.64
CA SER A 188 11.91 -3.65 -9.89
C SER A 188 12.23 -2.62 -10.96
N GLU A 189 12.28 -3.07 -12.20
CA GLU A 189 12.48 -2.20 -13.36
C GLU A 189 11.32 -1.19 -13.49
N ALA A 190 11.66 0.04 -13.88
CA ALA A 190 10.66 1.07 -14.11
C ALA A 190 9.95 0.87 -15.45
N PRO A 191 8.61 0.98 -15.49
CA PRO A 191 7.90 1.01 -16.76
C PRO A 191 8.41 2.14 -17.66
N HIS A 192 8.79 1.81 -18.89
CA HIS A 192 9.38 2.76 -19.84
C HIS A 192 8.35 3.43 -20.76
N LYS A 193 7.07 3.05 -20.66
CA LYS A 193 5.96 3.62 -21.43
C LYS A 193 4.84 4.13 -20.52
N LYS A 194 4.04 5.06 -21.04
CA LYS A 194 2.81 5.53 -20.38
C LYS A 194 1.78 4.40 -20.26
N GLY A 195 0.91 4.48 -19.24
CA GLY A 195 -0.23 3.59 -19.11
C GLY A 195 -0.08 2.57 -17.98
N PHE A 196 1.04 2.53 -17.24
CA PHE A 196 1.26 1.60 -16.15
C PHE A 196 0.59 2.08 -14.87
N ASP A 197 -0.61 1.59 -14.59
CA ASP A 197 -1.40 1.91 -13.40
C ASP A 197 -1.51 0.72 -12.42
N GLY A 198 -2.30 0.89 -11.35
CA GLY A 198 -2.50 -0.14 -10.33
C GLY A 198 -3.17 -1.41 -10.84
N VAL A 199 -3.93 -1.34 -11.94
CA VAL A 199 -4.51 -2.53 -12.59
C VAL A 199 -3.44 -3.32 -13.31
N CYS A 200 -2.50 -2.64 -13.97
CA CYS A 200 -1.35 -3.25 -14.62
C CYS A 200 -0.44 -3.94 -13.58
N ALA A 201 -0.14 -3.26 -12.47
CA ALA A 201 0.63 -3.84 -11.38
C ALA A 201 -0.05 -5.09 -10.80
N ALA A 202 -1.36 -5.04 -10.58
CA ALA A 202 -2.14 -6.18 -10.10
C ALA A 202 -2.11 -7.38 -11.07
N HIS A 203 -2.20 -7.11 -12.37
CA HIS A 203 -2.11 -8.15 -13.39
C HIS A 203 -0.72 -8.83 -13.39
N ILE A 204 0.35 -8.04 -13.33
CA ILE A 204 1.72 -8.57 -13.22
C ILE A 204 1.90 -9.39 -11.93
N PHE A 205 1.38 -8.94 -10.80
CA PHE A 205 1.51 -9.67 -9.54
C PHE A 205 0.69 -10.96 -9.51
N ASN A 206 -0.47 -11.00 -10.15
CA ASN A 206 -1.19 -12.26 -10.36
C ASN A 206 -0.37 -13.24 -11.23
N LYS A 207 0.30 -12.74 -12.29
CA LYS A 207 1.21 -13.55 -13.11
C LYS A 207 2.42 -14.02 -12.29
N LEU A 208 2.98 -13.17 -11.42
CA LEU A 208 4.08 -13.54 -10.53
C LEU A 208 3.69 -14.72 -9.64
N MET A 209 2.53 -14.64 -8.95
CA MET A 209 2.06 -15.74 -8.11
C MET A 209 1.84 -17.03 -8.89
N LYS A 210 1.31 -16.94 -10.10
CA LYS A 210 1.14 -18.09 -10.99
C LYS A 210 2.49 -18.69 -11.43
N ARG A 211 3.48 -17.86 -11.77
CA ARG A 211 4.85 -18.29 -12.12
C ARG A 211 5.55 -18.99 -10.96
N LEU A 212 5.28 -18.57 -9.73
CA LEU A 212 5.78 -19.22 -8.50
C LEU A 212 5.04 -20.53 -8.18
N GLY A 213 4.06 -20.95 -8.99
CA GLY A 213 3.31 -22.19 -8.81
C GLY A 213 2.09 -22.06 -7.88
N PHE A 214 1.73 -20.86 -7.45
CA PHE A 214 0.59 -20.65 -6.55
C PHE A 214 -0.72 -20.48 -7.32
N ASN A 215 -1.54 -21.52 -7.36
CA ASN A 215 -2.88 -21.46 -7.97
C ASN A 215 -3.90 -20.75 -7.06
N GLN A 216 -3.67 -20.75 -5.76
CA GLN A 216 -4.50 -20.05 -4.77
C GLN A 216 -3.61 -19.41 -3.70
N TYR A 217 -3.86 -18.15 -3.37
CA TYR A 217 -3.04 -17.37 -2.43
C TYR A 217 -3.87 -16.29 -1.74
N TYR A 218 -3.33 -15.75 -0.67
CA TYR A 218 -3.82 -14.55 0.00
C TYR A 218 -3.01 -13.33 -0.43
N VAL A 219 -3.63 -12.17 -0.31
CA VAL A 219 -2.95 -10.89 -0.56
C VAL A 219 -3.21 -9.91 0.58
N GLN A 220 -2.18 -9.16 0.94
CA GLN A 220 -2.22 -8.10 1.93
C GLN A 220 -1.63 -6.82 1.33
N GLY A 221 -2.16 -5.64 1.69
CA GLY A 221 -1.60 -4.36 1.26
C GLY A 221 -2.12 -3.17 2.04
N GLY A 222 -1.25 -2.15 2.15
CA GLY A 222 -1.54 -0.80 2.58
C GLY A 222 -1.30 0.19 1.45
N ASP A 223 -1.76 1.43 1.53
CA ASP A 223 -1.54 2.49 0.54
C ASP A 223 -1.80 2.02 -0.92
N TRP A 224 -0.86 2.24 -1.86
CA TRP A 224 -0.95 1.67 -3.22
C TRP A 224 -1.08 0.15 -3.21
N GLY A 225 -0.41 -0.51 -2.26
CA GLY A 225 -0.53 -1.96 -2.11
C GLY A 225 -1.97 -2.40 -1.86
N SER A 226 -2.78 -1.63 -1.13
CA SER A 226 -4.20 -1.96 -0.93
C SER A 226 -5.02 -1.85 -2.21
N LEU A 227 -4.74 -0.84 -3.05
CA LEU A 227 -5.40 -0.71 -4.35
C LEU A 227 -4.97 -1.81 -5.31
N ILE A 228 -3.68 -2.12 -5.35
CA ILE A 228 -3.13 -3.19 -6.21
C ILE A 228 -3.71 -4.53 -5.81
N THR A 229 -3.69 -4.90 -4.51
CA THR A 229 -4.23 -6.18 -4.03
C THR A 229 -5.75 -6.27 -4.18
N THR A 230 -6.46 -5.15 -4.04
CA THR A 230 -7.89 -5.06 -4.39
C THR A 230 -8.12 -5.37 -5.87
N ASN A 231 -7.32 -4.79 -6.76
CA ASN A 231 -7.39 -5.07 -8.19
C ASN A 231 -7.00 -6.51 -8.52
N MET A 232 -6.01 -7.11 -7.83
CA MET A 232 -5.68 -8.54 -7.94
C MET A 232 -6.89 -9.42 -7.66
N ALA A 233 -7.62 -9.12 -6.58
CA ALA A 233 -8.84 -9.83 -6.20
C ALA A 233 -10.01 -9.61 -7.18
N GLN A 234 -10.06 -8.47 -7.85
CA GLN A 234 -11.07 -8.18 -8.90
C GLN A 234 -10.74 -8.86 -10.24
N LEU A 235 -9.46 -8.98 -10.58
CA LEU A 235 -8.98 -9.64 -11.81
C LEU A 235 -9.07 -11.16 -11.69
N GLU A 236 -8.59 -11.73 -10.56
CA GLU A 236 -8.44 -13.18 -10.37
C GLU A 236 -9.18 -13.66 -9.10
N PRO A 237 -10.53 -13.50 -9.03
CA PRO A 237 -11.31 -13.82 -7.82
C PRO A 237 -11.32 -15.32 -7.46
N ASN A 238 -10.89 -16.20 -8.36
CA ASN A 238 -10.77 -17.64 -8.13
C ASN A 238 -9.40 -18.02 -7.57
N ALA A 239 -8.36 -17.25 -7.89
CA ALA A 239 -7.00 -17.47 -7.39
C ALA A 239 -6.79 -16.78 -6.03
N VAL A 240 -7.31 -15.56 -5.84
CA VAL A 240 -7.22 -14.83 -4.57
C VAL A 240 -8.22 -15.42 -3.57
N LYS A 241 -7.74 -16.20 -2.61
CA LYS A 241 -8.55 -16.83 -1.54
C LYS A 241 -9.11 -15.81 -0.55
N GLY A 242 -8.35 -14.77 -0.27
CA GLY A 242 -8.72 -13.68 0.62
C GLY A 242 -7.84 -12.46 0.43
N LEU A 243 -8.43 -11.31 0.68
CA LEU A 243 -7.82 -9.99 0.60
C LEU A 243 -7.81 -9.37 1.99
N HIS A 244 -6.65 -9.00 2.49
CA HIS A 244 -6.48 -8.24 3.72
C HIS A 244 -5.88 -6.87 3.42
N ILE A 245 -6.45 -5.79 3.95
CA ILE A 245 -5.96 -4.43 3.71
C ILE A 245 -5.98 -3.61 4.99
N ASN A 246 -5.04 -2.68 5.12
CA ASN A 246 -5.02 -1.67 6.18
C ASN A 246 -5.30 -0.24 5.68
N PHE A 247 -5.43 -0.05 4.38
CA PHE A 247 -5.92 1.17 3.76
C PHE A 247 -7.13 0.83 2.88
N ALA A 248 -8.33 1.30 3.27
CA ALA A 248 -9.59 0.92 2.62
C ALA A 248 -10.32 2.14 2.07
N PRO A 249 -9.88 2.74 0.94
CA PRO A 249 -10.58 3.87 0.37
C PRO A 249 -12.02 3.48 0.02
N PRO A 250 -13.00 4.37 0.28
CA PRO A 250 -14.39 4.08 -0.02
C PRO A 250 -14.55 3.84 -1.52
N GLY A 251 -15.47 2.97 -1.87
CA GLY A 251 -15.85 2.73 -3.26
C GLY A 251 -16.59 3.95 -3.87
N LYS A 252 -17.40 3.71 -4.89
CA LYS A 252 -18.25 4.76 -5.46
C LYS A 252 -19.10 5.41 -4.38
N ALA A 253 -19.04 6.73 -4.26
CA ALA A 253 -19.93 7.48 -3.39
C ALA A 253 -21.41 7.25 -3.81
N GLY A 254 -22.10 6.41 -3.07
CA GLY A 254 -23.54 6.17 -3.24
C GLY A 254 -24.37 7.15 -2.41
N LEU A 255 -25.67 7.13 -2.65
CA LEU A 255 -26.61 8.00 -1.91
C LEU A 255 -26.48 7.84 -0.39
N LEU A 256 -26.33 6.61 0.10
CA LEU A 256 -26.16 6.34 1.53
C LEU A 256 -24.90 7.00 2.10
N MET A 257 -23.78 6.94 1.37
CA MET A 257 -22.55 7.61 1.78
C MET A 257 -22.73 9.13 1.80
N MET A 258 -23.36 9.71 0.78
CA MET A 258 -23.65 11.16 0.73
C MET A 258 -24.54 11.60 1.91
N LEU A 259 -25.62 10.86 2.18
CA LEU A 259 -26.49 11.12 3.33
C LEU A 259 -25.73 10.97 4.65
N SER A 260 -24.83 10.01 4.77
CA SER A 260 -24.02 9.83 5.98
C SER A 260 -23.02 10.96 6.20
N ILE A 261 -22.49 11.57 5.15
CA ILE A 261 -21.63 12.77 5.23
C ILE A 261 -22.45 13.99 5.72
N LEU A 262 -23.69 14.13 5.23
CA LEU A 262 -24.53 15.27 5.58
C LEU A 262 -25.13 15.16 7.00
N PHE A 263 -25.59 13.98 7.37
CA PHE A 263 -26.39 13.76 8.58
C PHE A 263 -25.72 12.87 9.64
N GLY A 264 -24.57 12.26 9.33
CA GLY A 264 -23.90 11.27 10.19
C GLY A 264 -23.46 11.82 11.54
N ARG A 265 -23.06 13.10 11.61
CA ARG A 265 -22.73 13.76 12.89
C ARG A 265 -23.94 13.84 13.83
N ARG A 266 -25.15 14.11 13.28
CA ARG A 266 -26.38 14.25 14.09
C ARG A 266 -27.02 12.91 14.40
N PHE A 267 -26.90 11.93 13.50
CA PHE A 267 -27.55 10.62 13.59
C PHE A 267 -26.52 9.47 13.35
N PRO A 268 -25.44 9.36 14.16
CA PRO A 268 -24.37 8.41 13.88
C PRO A 268 -24.84 6.96 13.85
N LYS A 269 -25.71 6.58 14.78
CA LYS A 269 -26.25 5.22 14.87
C LYS A 269 -27.05 4.80 13.63
N LEU A 270 -27.74 5.73 12.96
CA LEU A 270 -28.50 5.46 11.72
C LEU A 270 -27.56 5.03 10.58
N PHE A 271 -26.34 5.55 10.55
CA PHE A 271 -25.33 5.25 9.52
C PHE A 271 -24.32 4.20 9.98
N GLY A 272 -24.49 3.62 11.18
CA GLY A 272 -23.58 2.64 11.76
C GLY A 272 -22.20 3.24 12.12
N PHE A 273 -22.17 4.52 12.47
CA PHE A 273 -20.95 5.22 12.90
C PHE A 273 -20.69 5.03 14.38
N THR A 274 -19.43 4.73 14.71
CA THR A 274 -18.88 4.76 16.06
C THR A 274 -18.51 6.18 16.47
N GLU A 275 -18.18 6.40 17.74
CA GLU A 275 -17.64 7.69 18.21
C GLU A 275 -16.32 8.04 17.50
N HIS A 276 -15.48 7.04 17.25
CA HIS A 276 -14.25 7.20 16.49
C HIS A 276 -14.54 7.67 15.05
N ASP A 277 -15.50 7.05 14.36
CA ASP A 277 -15.91 7.47 13.02
C ASP A 277 -16.35 8.95 13.02
N VAL A 278 -17.15 9.35 13.99
CA VAL A 278 -17.61 10.74 14.11
C VAL A 278 -16.43 11.70 14.34
N LYS A 279 -15.50 11.35 15.22
CA LYS A 279 -14.30 12.16 15.49
C LYS A 279 -13.42 12.32 14.25
N ARG A 280 -13.29 11.26 13.44
CA ARG A 280 -12.43 11.24 12.24
C ARG A 280 -13.05 11.94 11.02
N LEU A 281 -14.39 11.97 10.91
CA LEU A 281 -15.07 12.48 9.72
C LEU A 281 -15.63 13.89 9.90
N PHE A 282 -15.79 14.36 11.14
CA PHE A 282 -16.49 15.62 11.38
C PHE A 282 -15.67 16.58 12.26
N PRO A 283 -15.76 17.91 11.99
CA PRO A 283 -16.54 18.56 10.92
C PRO A 283 -16.03 18.15 9.53
N THR A 284 -16.96 17.77 8.63
CA THR A 284 -16.61 17.21 7.32
C THR A 284 -15.74 18.14 6.49
N MET A 285 -16.05 19.42 6.44
CA MET A 285 -15.28 20.40 5.66
C MET A 285 -13.83 20.45 6.17
N GLU A 286 -13.62 20.52 7.48
CA GLU A 286 -12.27 20.54 8.07
C GLU A 286 -11.54 19.21 7.79
N LYS A 287 -12.15 18.07 8.13
CA LYS A 287 -11.49 16.75 8.09
C LYS A 287 -11.27 16.18 6.69
N LEU A 288 -12.23 16.37 5.79
CA LEU A 288 -12.17 15.75 4.46
C LEU A 288 -11.71 16.72 3.36
N VAL A 289 -11.72 18.01 3.59
CA VAL A 289 -11.34 19.00 2.57
C VAL A 289 -10.11 19.80 3.02
N VAL A 290 -10.20 20.51 4.15
CA VAL A 290 -9.10 21.41 4.55
C VAL A 290 -7.85 20.64 4.95
N ASP A 291 -7.98 19.59 5.80
CA ASP A 291 -6.85 18.73 6.18
C ASP A 291 -6.28 18.01 4.96
N ALA A 292 -7.15 17.53 4.04
CA ALA A 292 -6.69 16.92 2.80
C ALA A 292 -5.88 17.90 1.93
N ILE A 293 -6.33 19.14 1.76
CA ILE A 293 -5.58 20.14 0.99
C ILE A 293 -4.21 20.42 1.61
N ARG A 294 -4.14 20.52 2.94
CA ARG A 294 -2.89 20.76 3.67
C ARG A 294 -1.87 19.65 3.50
N GLU A 295 -2.33 18.38 3.48
CA GLU A 295 -1.45 17.20 3.55
C GLU A 295 -1.24 16.51 2.20
N THR A 296 -1.98 16.85 1.13
CA THR A 296 -1.91 16.14 -0.16
C THR A 296 -1.14 16.88 -1.26
N GLY A 297 -0.39 17.94 -0.94
CA GLY A 297 0.42 18.67 -1.93
C GLY A 297 1.38 17.76 -2.71
N TYR A 298 2.01 16.80 -2.03
CA TYR A 298 2.85 15.78 -2.64
C TYR A 298 2.12 14.98 -3.72
N MET A 299 0.89 14.54 -3.44
CA MET A 299 0.06 13.76 -4.37
C MET A 299 -0.30 14.59 -5.60
N HIS A 300 -0.59 15.88 -5.41
CA HIS A 300 -0.93 16.77 -6.51
C HIS A 300 0.26 16.96 -7.46
N ILE A 301 1.46 17.27 -6.95
CA ILE A 301 2.64 17.43 -7.79
C ILE A 301 3.04 16.13 -8.49
N GLN A 302 2.98 14.99 -7.79
CA GLN A 302 3.26 13.67 -8.35
C GLN A 302 2.26 13.27 -9.43
N SER A 303 0.99 13.60 -9.27
CA SER A 303 -0.06 13.30 -10.27
C SER A 303 0.01 14.20 -11.50
N THR A 304 0.62 15.38 -11.42
CA THR A 304 0.64 16.36 -12.51
C THR A 304 2.00 16.45 -13.20
N LYS A 305 3.08 16.67 -12.47
CA LYS A 305 4.43 16.93 -12.98
C LYS A 305 5.51 16.15 -12.21
N PRO A 306 5.43 14.79 -12.17
CA PRO A 306 6.33 13.96 -11.39
C PRO A 306 7.81 14.16 -11.75
N ASP A 307 8.12 14.21 -13.04
CA ASP A 307 9.49 14.30 -13.50
C ASP A 307 10.17 15.62 -13.11
N THR A 308 9.40 16.71 -13.04
CA THR A 308 9.93 18.03 -12.68
C THR A 308 10.40 18.04 -11.22
N ALA A 309 9.54 17.65 -10.28
CA ALA A 309 9.88 17.61 -8.86
C ALA A 309 10.91 16.49 -8.57
N GLY A 310 10.71 15.33 -9.20
CA GLY A 310 11.58 14.18 -9.03
C GLY A 310 13.04 14.40 -9.44
N ARG A 311 13.32 15.34 -10.35
CA ARG A 311 14.70 15.68 -10.74
C ARG A 311 15.52 16.16 -9.55
N GLY A 312 15.01 17.10 -8.78
CA GLY A 312 15.70 17.61 -7.59
C GLY A 312 15.84 16.52 -6.51
N LEU A 313 14.81 15.71 -6.30
CA LEU A 313 14.85 14.62 -5.33
C LEU A 313 15.82 13.50 -5.73
N ASN A 314 15.99 13.23 -7.02
CA ASN A 314 16.92 12.23 -7.52
C ASN A 314 18.38 12.71 -7.51
N ASP A 315 18.62 14.01 -7.35
CA ASP A 315 19.95 14.61 -7.35
C ASP A 315 20.45 14.96 -5.93
N SER A 316 19.54 15.18 -4.99
CA SER A 316 19.85 15.51 -3.59
C SER A 316 19.43 14.40 -2.65
N PRO A 317 20.36 13.67 -2.00
CA PRO A 317 20.00 12.66 -1.00
C PRO A 317 19.26 13.29 0.19
N VAL A 318 19.66 14.49 0.61
CA VAL A 318 19.03 15.20 1.72
C VAL A 318 17.64 15.70 1.35
N GLY A 319 17.45 16.21 0.13
CA GLY A 319 16.13 16.58 -0.38
C GLY A 319 15.18 15.37 -0.46
N LEU A 320 15.71 14.22 -0.91
CA LEU A 320 14.97 12.96 -0.94
C LEU A 320 14.59 12.50 0.47
N ALA A 321 15.53 12.53 1.42
CA ALA A 321 15.29 12.15 2.80
C ALA A 321 14.23 13.05 3.44
N ALA A 322 14.33 14.36 3.31
CA ALA A 322 13.35 15.30 3.83
C ALA A 322 11.94 15.03 3.25
N TYR A 323 11.85 14.77 1.93
CA TYR A 323 10.59 14.53 1.25
C TYR A 323 9.91 13.22 1.67
N ILE A 324 10.69 12.16 1.91
CA ILE A 324 10.20 10.85 2.34
C ILE A 324 9.90 10.86 3.84
N LEU A 325 10.86 11.29 4.68
CA LEU A 325 10.79 11.15 6.13
C LEU A 325 9.73 12.07 6.75
N GLU A 326 9.42 13.23 6.12
CA GLU A 326 8.31 14.06 6.56
C GLU A 326 7.00 13.28 6.58
N LYS A 327 6.80 12.34 5.63
CA LYS A 327 5.60 11.48 5.59
C LYS A 327 5.61 10.46 6.73
N PHE A 328 6.75 9.94 7.10
CA PHE A 328 6.87 9.05 8.28
C PHE A 328 6.54 9.75 9.60
N SER A 329 6.61 11.08 9.66
CA SER A 329 6.12 11.85 10.80
C SER A 329 4.59 11.90 10.83
N THR A 330 4.01 12.70 9.96
CA THR A 330 2.58 13.07 10.01
C THR A 330 1.63 11.92 9.64
N TRP A 331 2.08 10.92 8.92
CA TRP A 331 1.27 9.76 8.55
C TRP A 331 1.29 8.65 9.62
N THR A 332 2.22 8.72 10.55
CA THR A 332 2.25 7.86 11.75
C THR A 332 1.31 8.42 12.82
N ASP A 333 1.46 9.72 13.11
CA ASP A 333 0.55 10.44 14.02
C ASP A 333 0.44 11.92 13.57
N PRO A 334 -0.77 12.42 13.28
CA PRO A 334 -0.97 13.81 12.85
C PRO A 334 -0.47 14.87 13.86
N GLU A 335 -0.34 14.51 15.14
CA GLU A 335 0.17 15.41 16.18
C GLU A 335 1.70 15.53 16.16
N PHE A 336 2.40 14.63 15.48
CA PHE A 336 3.86 14.66 15.39
C PHE A 336 4.39 15.91 14.68
N LYS A 337 3.59 16.54 13.82
CA LYS A 337 3.94 17.84 13.22
C LYS A 337 4.18 18.95 14.23
N ASN A 338 3.67 18.82 15.45
CA ASN A 338 3.82 19.77 16.53
C ASN A 338 5.08 19.52 17.38
N LEU A 339 5.94 18.58 16.97
CA LEU A 339 7.20 18.24 17.64
C LEU A 339 8.39 18.72 16.81
N GLU A 340 9.47 19.14 17.46
CA GLU A 340 10.69 19.61 16.78
C GLU A 340 11.40 18.48 15.97
N ASP A 341 11.29 17.23 16.45
CA ASP A 341 11.84 16.02 15.82
C ASP A 341 10.82 15.30 14.92
N GLY A 342 9.62 15.86 14.74
CA GLY A 342 8.55 15.21 14.00
C GLY A 342 8.13 13.86 14.57
N GLY A 343 8.50 13.54 15.83
CA GLY A 343 8.17 12.28 16.50
C GLY A 343 8.73 11.02 15.84
N LEU A 344 9.64 11.14 14.88
CA LEU A 344 10.13 10.03 14.02
C LEU A 344 10.73 8.89 14.85
N GLU A 345 11.62 9.21 15.79
CA GLU A 345 12.31 8.21 16.60
C GLU A 345 11.42 7.55 17.68
N ARG A 346 10.16 7.98 17.82
CA ARG A 346 9.18 7.34 18.71
C ARG A 346 8.69 5.98 18.19
N LYS A 347 8.75 5.78 16.88
CA LYS A 347 8.27 4.55 16.23
C LYS A 347 9.32 3.85 15.39
N PHE A 348 10.30 4.58 14.88
CA PHE A 348 11.28 4.06 13.94
C PHE A 348 12.69 4.33 14.45
N SER A 349 13.64 3.46 14.12
CA SER A 349 15.05 3.79 14.23
C SER A 349 15.49 4.64 13.04
N LEU A 350 16.49 5.52 13.24
CA LEU A 350 17.09 6.25 12.11
C LEU A 350 17.68 5.29 11.08
N ASP A 351 18.22 4.15 11.51
CA ASP A 351 18.71 3.09 10.60
C ASP A 351 17.60 2.57 9.68
N ASP A 352 16.40 2.31 10.20
CA ASP A 352 15.30 1.80 9.38
C ASP A 352 14.76 2.87 8.42
N LEU A 353 14.61 4.10 8.91
CA LEU A 353 14.19 5.24 8.10
C LEU A 353 15.16 5.50 6.95
N LEU A 354 16.46 5.59 7.26
CA LEU A 354 17.50 5.82 6.25
C LEU A 354 17.67 4.61 5.33
N THR A 355 17.45 3.40 5.79
CA THR A 355 17.45 2.21 4.93
C THR A 355 16.39 2.32 3.86
N ASN A 356 15.17 2.74 4.21
CA ASN A 356 14.12 2.97 3.23
C ASN A 356 14.48 4.11 2.25
N VAL A 357 15.05 5.21 2.73
CA VAL A 357 15.54 6.31 1.88
C VAL A 357 16.64 5.81 0.93
N MET A 358 17.59 5.00 1.44
CA MET A 358 18.68 4.44 0.64
C MET A 358 18.20 3.50 -0.46
N ILE A 359 17.12 2.75 -0.24
CA ILE A 359 16.49 1.94 -1.30
C ILE A 359 16.04 2.83 -2.46
N TYR A 360 15.39 3.96 -2.19
CA TYR A 360 15.02 4.93 -3.23
C TYR A 360 16.22 5.61 -3.87
N TRP A 361 17.25 5.94 -3.07
CA TRP A 361 18.44 6.62 -3.54
C TRP A 361 19.28 5.75 -4.49
N THR A 362 19.63 4.55 -4.06
CA THR A 362 20.48 3.64 -4.84
C THR A 362 19.80 3.10 -6.08
N SER A 363 18.50 2.83 -6.01
CA SER A 363 17.72 2.39 -7.17
C SER A 363 17.28 3.53 -8.09
N LYS A 364 17.46 4.79 -7.68
CA LYS A 364 17.01 6.00 -8.41
C LYS A 364 15.51 5.99 -8.70
N SER A 365 14.72 5.32 -7.85
CA SER A 365 13.30 5.02 -8.11
C SER A 365 12.33 6.14 -7.73
N ILE A 366 12.80 7.26 -7.18
CA ILE A 366 11.87 8.33 -6.76
C ILE A 366 11.04 8.85 -7.94
N ILE A 367 11.64 9.10 -9.10
CA ILE A 367 10.91 9.64 -10.27
C ILE A 367 9.88 8.63 -10.75
N SER A 368 10.26 7.37 -10.94
CA SER A 368 9.36 6.31 -11.41
C SER A 368 8.22 6.05 -10.43
N SER A 369 8.49 6.08 -9.13
CA SER A 369 7.46 5.95 -8.10
C SER A 369 6.46 7.11 -8.12
N MET A 370 6.91 8.34 -8.38
CA MET A 370 6.04 9.50 -8.56
C MET A 370 5.19 9.39 -9.83
N ARG A 371 5.75 8.83 -10.93
CA ARG A 371 4.99 8.59 -12.17
C ARG A 371 3.80 7.65 -11.95
N PHE A 372 3.87 6.74 -11.01
CA PHE A 372 2.76 5.85 -10.66
C PHE A 372 1.51 6.63 -10.21
N TYR A 373 1.69 7.74 -9.47
CA TYR A 373 0.60 8.66 -9.16
C TYR A 373 -0.01 9.28 -10.43
N LYS A 374 0.86 9.76 -11.34
CA LYS A 374 0.42 10.32 -12.63
C LYS A 374 -0.45 9.35 -13.41
N GLU A 375 -0.01 8.10 -13.53
CA GLU A 375 -0.72 7.08 -14.31
C GLU A 375 -2.06 6.68 -13.67
N ASN A 376 -2.13 6.64 -12.34
CA ASN A 376 -3.37 6.30 -11.64
C ASN A 376 -4.39 7.45 -11.62
N PHE A 377 -3.95 8.71 -11.54
CA PHE A 377 -4.85 9.86 -11.46
C PHE A 377 -5.12 10.54 -12.81
N SER A 378 -4.31 10.31 -13.84
CA SER A 378 -4.48 10.96 -15.16
C SER A 378 -5.81 10.66 -15.84
N LYS A 379 -6.39 9.50 -15.56
CA LYS A 379 -7.69 9.05 -16.08
C LYS A 379 -8.87 9.49 -15.18
N GLY A 380 -8.58 10.32 -14.14
CA GLY A 380 -9.55 10.75 -13.13
C GLY A 380 -9.87 9.69 -12.08
N LEU A 381 -10.59 10.08 -11.04
CA LEU A 381 -10.99 9.20 -9.92
C LEU A 381 -12.10 8.22 -10.28
N ASN A 382 -12.67 8.31 -11.48
CA ASN A 382 -13.86 7.58 -11.91
C ASN A 382 -13.54 6.30 -12.68
N GLN A 383 -12.43 5.64 -12.34
CA GLN A 383 -11.96 4.44 -13.02
C GLN A 383 -12.93 3.25 -12.85
N PRO A 384 -13.06 2.37 -13.86
CA PRO A 384 -13.94 1.20 -13.78
C PRO A 384 -13.68 0.32 -12.55
N HIS A 385 -12.41 0.03 -12.25
CA HIS A 385 -12.00 -0.82 -11.13
C HIS A 385 -12.34 -0.21 -9.75
N ALA A 386 -12.34 1.12 -9.62
CA ALA A 386 -12.74 1.77 -8.37
C ALA A 386 -14.22 1.55 -8.04
N LYS A 387 -15.08 1.39 -9.07
CA LYS A 387 -16.52 1.18 -8.94
C LYS A 387 -16.92 -0.28 -8.80
N LEU A 388 -16.06 -1.21 -9.18
CA LEU A 388 -16.35 -2.64 -9.13
C LEU A 388 -16.29 -3.16 -7.69
N PRO A 389 -17.30 -3.93 -7.26
CA PRO A 389 -17.25 -4.57 -5.96
C PRO A 389 -16.22 -5.71 -5.92
N VAL A 390 -15.79 -6.02 -4.70
CA VAL A 390 -14.90 -7.14 -4.41
C VAL A 390 -15.73 -8.30 -3.85
N TYR A 391 -15.61 -9.48 -4.46
CA TYR A 391 -16.37 -10.66 -4.11
C TYR A 391 -15.56 -11.78 -3.43
N VAL A 392 -14.27 -11.56 -3.19
CA VAL A 392 -13.46 -12.47 -2.37
C VAL A 392 -13.66 -12.17 -0.89
N PRO A 393 -13.44 -13.14 0.02
CA PRO A 393 -13.37 -12.86 1.44
C PRO A 393 -12.40 -11.71 1.72
N SER A 394 -12.81 -10.72 2.50
CA SER A 394 -12.00 -9.53 2.75
C SER A 394 -11.89 -9.25 4.25
N GLY A 395 -10.71 -8.81 4.70
CA GLY A 395 -10.43 -8.31 6.03
C GLY A 395 -9.89 -6.88 5.97
N VAL A 396 -10.22 -6.06 6.95
CA VAL A 396 -9.74 -4.68 7.08
C VAL A 396 -9.22 -4.46 8.49
N ALA A 397 -7.95 -4.10 8.58
CA ALA A 397 -7.30 -3.57 9.77
C ALA A 397 -7.42 -2.05 9.74
N SER A 398 -8.25 -1.47 10.61
CA SER A 398 -8.53 -0.02 10.63
C SER A 398 -7.65 0.65 11.67
N PHE A 399 -6.53 1.21 11.26
CA PHE A 399 -5.61 1.93 12.14
C PHE A 399 -6.14 3.33 12.46
N PRO A 400 -6.00 3.81 13.73
CA PRO A 400 -6.61 5.06 14.17
C PRO A 400 -6.04 6.31 13.47
N ASN A 401 -4.76 6.28 13.09
CA ASN A 401 -4.08 7.41 12.46
C ASN A 401 -3.88 7.23 10.94
N GLU A 402 -4.54 6.24 10.31
CA GLU A 402 -4.48 6.07 8.86
C GLU A 402 -5.00 7.34 8.14
N LEU A 403 -4.39 7.71 7.01
CA LEU A 403 -4.66 8.94 6.27
C LEU A 403 -6.14 9.11 5.89
N MET A 404 -6.75 8.02 5.46
CA MET A 404 -8.15 8.01 5.08
C MET A 404 -8.94 7.04 5.94
N HIS A 405 -9.79 7.59 6.79
CA HIS A 405 -10.69 6.80 7.60
C HIS A 405 -11.94 6.41 6.82
N SER A 406 -12.26 5.13 6.79
CA SER A 406 -13.48 4.59 6.16
C SER A 406 -14.29 3.77 7.16
N PRO A 407 -15.44 4.26 7.62
CA PRO A 407 -16.33 3.49 8.47
C PRO A 407 -16.70 2.14 7.86
N LYS A 408 -16.95 1.15 8.70
CA LYS A 408 -17.35 -0.20 8.25
C LYS A 408 -18.53 -0.16 7.28
N SER A 409 -19.48 0.74 7.48
CA SER A 409 -20.66 0.92 6.60
C SER A 409 -20.30 1.37 5.19
N TRP A 410 -19.19 2.12 5.01
CA TRP A 410 -18.68 2.48 3.69
C TRP A 410 -17.89 1.34 3.05
N VAL A 411 -17.04 0.68 3.84
CA VAL A 411 -16.22 -0.46 3.39
C VAL A 411 -17.10 -1.59 2.84
N THR A 412 -18.20 -1.92 3.48
CA THR A 412 -19.12 -2.97 3.04
C THR A 412 -19.79 -2.72 1.69
N GLN A 413 -19.84 -1.47 1.22
CA GLN A 413 -20.37 -1.13 -0.10
C GLN A 413 -19.46 -1.61 -1.24
N LYS A 414 -18.14 -1.71 -1.00
CA LYS A 414 -17.17 -2.20 -1.98
C LYS A 414 -16.79 -3.66 -1.72
N TYR A 415 -16.57 -4.04 -0.47
CA TYR A 415 -16.10 -5.37 -0.08
C TYR A 415 -17.29 -6.22 0.39
N HIS A 416 -18.02 -6.84 -0.56
CA HIS A 416 -19.30 -7.53 -0.30
C HIS A 416 -19.17 -8.77 0.57
N LYS A 417 -17.97 -9.37 0.68
CA LYS A 417 -17.69 -10.51 1.55
C LYS A 417 -16.74 -10.14 2.70
N LEU A 418 -16.94 -8.95 3.27
CA LEU A 418 -16.19 -8.52 4.44
C LEU A 418 -16.35 -9.53 5.58
N LYS A 419 -15.22 -10.09 6.07
CA LYS A 419 -15.17 -11.11 7.15
C LYS A 419 -14.74 -10.49 8.46
N THR A 420 -13.73 -9.61 8.40
CA THR A 420 -13.22 -8.88 9.54
C THR A 420 -13.17 -7.39 9.23
N TYR A 421 -13.44 -6.58 10.21
CA TYR A 421 -13.16 -5.15 10.26
C TYR A 421 -12.71 -4.87 11.68
N THR A 422 -11.41 -4.73 11.86
CA THR A 422 -10.77 -4.68 13.16
C THR A 422 -10.28 -3.26 13.44
N PRO A 423 -10.94 -2.50 14.31
CA PRO A 423 -10.38 -1.25 14.82
C PRO A 423 -9.12 -1.56 15.61
N MET A 424 -7.98 -1.01 15.18
CA MET A 424 -6.70 -1.19 15.86
C MET A 424 -6.57 -0.22 17.04
N ALA A 425 -5.88 -0.66 18.11
CA ALA A 425 -5.71 0.14 19.31
C ALA A 425 -4.80 1.36 19.10
N ARG A 426 -3.83 1.25 18.19
CA ARG A 426 -2.83 2.27 17.89
C ARG A 426 -2.21 2.02 16.52
N GLY A 427 -1.39 2.97 16.04
CA GLY A 427 -0.67 2.92 14.77
C GLY A 427 -1.34 3.76 13.68
N GLY A 428 -0.60 3.99 12.61
CA GLY A 428 -0.98 4.83 11.48
C GLY A 428 -0.77 4.14 10.14
N HIS A 429 -0.25 4.89 9.20
CA HIS A 429 -0.15 4.51 7.79
C HIS A 429 0.85 3.38 7.53
N PHE A 430 2.01 3.41 8.20
CA PHE A 430 3.08 2.44 8.00
C PHE A 430 2.91 1.22 8.91
N ALA A 431 1.71 0.64 8.91
CA ALA A 431 1.24 -0.37 9.85
C ALA A 431 2.23 -1.53 10.07
N ALA A 432 2.87 -2.04 9.00
CA ALA A 432 3.82 -3.15 9.08
C ALA A 432 5.14 -2.77 9.77
N MET A 433 5.56 -1.49 9.72
CA MET A 433 6.73 -0.98 10.43
C MET A 433 6.38 -0.49 11.85
N GLU A 434 5.23 0.18 12.01
CA GLU A 434 4.81 0.76 13.28
C GLU A 434 4.35 -0.29 14.29
N GLU A 435 3.55 -1.23 13.83
CA GLU A 435 2.81 -2.20 14.66
C GLU A 435 2.77 -3.59 14.00
N PRO A 436 3.94 -4.20 13.70
CA PRO A 436 4.03 -5.47 13.01
C PRO A 436 3.27 -6.60 13.72
N GLN A 437 3.27 -6.61 15.05
CA GLN A 437 2.57 -7.60 15.85
C GLN A 437 1.05 -7.51 15.66
N LEU A 438 0.47 -6.30 15.78
CA LEU A 438 -0.98 -6.09 15.62
C LEU A 438 -1.45 -6.48 14.21
N LEU A 439 -0.65 -6.10 13.19
CA LEU A 439 -0.98 -6.44 11.81
C LEU A 439 -0.88 -7.95 11.56
N ALA A 440 0.15 -8.61 12.11
CA ALA A 440 0.33 -10.07 11.98
C ALA A 440 -0.84 -10.83 12.61
N GLU A 441 -1.25 -10.45 13.82
CA GLU A 441 -2.37 -11.07 14.54
C GLU A 441 -3.69 -10.92 13.79
N ASP A 442 -3.95 -9.76 13.18
CA ASP A 442 -5.17 -9.54 12.40
C ASP A 442 -5.15 -10.35 11.09
N VAL A 443 -4.03 -10.41 10.38
CA VAL A 443 -3.84 -11.26 9.21
C VAL A 443 -4.07 -12.74 9.56
N GLN A 444 -3.48 -13.22 10.66
CA GLN A 444 -3.68 -14.57 11.18
C GLN A 444 -5.16 -14.86 11.45
N SER A 445 -5.81 -13.96 12.20
CA SER A 445 -7.23 -14.08 12.54
C SER A 445 -8.13 -14.14 11.29
N PHE A 446 -7.90 -13.22 10.34
CA PHE A 446 -8.63 -13.19 9.10
C PHE A 446 -8.49 -14.49 8.30
N VAL A 447 -7.27 -14.97 8.10
CA VAL A 447 -7.01 -16.17 7.31
C VAL A 447 -7.59 -17.41 7.98
N LYS A 448 -7.49 -17.54 9.32
CA LYS A 448 -8.15 -18.62 10.08
C LYS A 448 -9.67 -18.64 9.85
N ILE A 449 -10.33 -17.49 9.81
CA ILE A 449 -11.78 -17.38 9.54
C ILE A 449 -12.11 -17.88 8.12
N VAL A 450 -11.27 -17.55 7.14
CA VAL A 450 -11.48 -17.97 5.75
C VAL A 450 -11.26 -19.48 5.58
N GLU A 451 -10.21 -20.04 6.20
CA GLU A 451 -9.87 -21.48 6.09
C GLU A 451 -10.87 -22.37 6.84
N LYS A 452 -11.35 -21.99 8.05
CA LYS A 452 -12.35 -22.77 8.80
C LYS A 452 -13.63 -23.01 8.04
N ARG A 453 -14.04 -22.12 7.13
CA ARG A 453 -15.26 -22.27 6.31
C ARG A 453 -15.13 -23.25 5.15
N LYS A 454 -13.91 -23.69 4.80
CA LYS A 454 -13.68 -24.70 3.76
C LYS A 454 -13.77 -26.13 4.30
N LYS A 455 -13.69 -26.32 5.62
CA LYS A 455 -13.77 -27.63 6.28
C LYS A 455 -15.23 -28.07 6.58
N LYS A 456 -16.22 -27.19 6.37
CA LYS A 456 -17.66 -27.47 6.43
C LYS A 456 -18.26 -27.52 5.03
#